data_d339fe6da7cc9af9ce3ba7d980d3ccfa
#
_entry.id   d339fe6da7cc9af9ce3ba7d980d3ccfa
#
_cell.length_a   1.000
_cell.length_b   1.000
_cell.length_c   1.000
_cell.angle_alpha   90.00
_cell.angle_beta   90.00
_cell.angle_gamma   90.00
#
_symmetry.space_group_name_H-M   'P 1'
#
loop_
_entity.id
_entity.type
_entity.pdbx_description
1 polymer ?
#
loop_
_entity_poly.entity_id
_entity_poly.type
_entity_poly.pdbx_seq_one_letter_code
_entity_poly.pdbx_strand_id
1 'polypeptide(L)'
;MNRRDSLKAIGLGTLSTSLFLGGCKPGDKKVETAADAKTAAVPGRQPYEVERENKLLAEKYFDEHEMATITMLADIIIPKDAHSGSASDAKVPEFIEFIVKDIPSHKLPMRGGLKWLDIQCLNRYGNTFIKCNSTQKTQILDEIAYPAKAKPEMAQGVAFFNRMRDLTASGFWSSEMGTKDIGYAGNTPNKWVGVPADVLKQYGMENVKV
;
A
#
# COMPACT_ATOMS: atom_id res chain seq x y z
N MET A 1 43.53 8.50 -6.73
CA MET A 1 43.59 7.09 -7.22
C MET A 1 43.17 7.06 -8.67
N ASN A 2 44.05 6.61 -9.58
CA ASN A 2 43.75 6.54 -10.99
C ASN A 2 42.95 5.26 -11.30
N ARG A 3 42.06 5.31 -12.32
CA ARG A 3 41.21 4.16 -12.72
C ARG A 3 42.01 2.85 -12.95
N ARG A 4 43.29 2.95 -13.33
CA ARG A 4 44.18 1.81 -13.50
C ARG A 4 44.61 1.15 -12.17
N ASP A 5 44.71 1.93 -11.09
CA ASP A 5 45.08 1.40 -9.77
C ASP A 5 43.91 0.65 -9.09
N SER A 6 42.67 1.07 -9.36
CA SER A 6 41.46 0.34 -8.92
C SER A 6 41.31 -1.03 -9.59
N LEU A 7 41.64 -1.13 -10.88
CA LEU A 7 41.62 -2.40 -11.61
C LEU A 7 42.72 -3.39 -11.16
N LYS A 8 43.91 -2.87 -10.77
CA LYS A 8 44.96 -3.71 -10.19
C LYS A 8 44.63 -4.22 -8.81
N ALA A 9 43.93 -3.42 -7.99
CA ALA A 9 43.46 -3.84 -6.67
C ALA A 9 42.39 -4.94 -6.76
N ILE A 10 41.51 -4.90 -7.77
CA ILE A 10 40.50 -5.94 -8.02
C ILE A 10 41.16 -7.23 -8.51
N GLY A 11 42.17 -7.16 -9.39
CA GLY A 11 42.91 -8.31 -9.91
C GLY A 11 43.70 -9.08 -8.83
N LEU A 12 44.22 -8.41 -7.81
CA LEU A 12 44.91 -9.06 -6.69
C LEU A 12 43.96 -9.68 -5.66
N GLY A 13 42.72 -9.17 -5.55
CA GLY A 13 41.72 -9.71 -4.64
C GLY A 13 41.12 -11.05 -5.06
N THR A 14 41.14 -11.37 -6.36
CA THR A 14 40.55 -12.60 -6.89
C THR A 14 41.46 -13.83 -6.77
N LEU A 15 42.75 -13.65 -6.54
CA LEU A 15 43.71 -14.76 -6.37
C LEU A 15 43.75 -15.35 -4.94
N SER A 16 43.18 -14.64 -3.95
CA SER A 16 43.18 -15.10 -2.55
C SER A 16 41.92 -15.89 -2.15
N THR A 17 40.89 -15.92 -2.98
CA THR A 17 39.62 -16.63 -2.68
C THR A 17 39.60 -18.10 -3.13
N SER A 18 40.57 -18.59 -3.85
CA SER A 18 40.63 -19.97 -4.32
C SER A 18 41.20 -21.01 -3.33
N LEU A 19 41.64 -20.55 -2.14
CA LEU A 19 42.20 -21.46 -1.11
C LEU A 19 41.23 -21.89 -0.01
N PHE A 20 39.93 -21.44 -0.04
CA PHE A 20 38.91 -21.80 0.97
C PHE A 20 37.81 -22.74 0.47
N LEU A 21 37.94 -23.37 -0.70
CA LEU A 21 36.97 -24.34 -1.24
C LEU A 21 37.30 -25.83 -0.92
N GLY A 22 37.80 -26.06 0.28
CA GLY A 22 38.02 -27.43 0.76
C GLY A 22 37.21 -27.69 2.02
N GLY A 23 36.00 -28.21 1.93
CA GLY A 23 35.32 -28.74 3.10
C GLY A 23 33.80 -28.64 3.19
N CYS A 24 33.05 -28.97 2.14
CA CYS A 24 31.63 -29.31 2.33
C CYS A 24 31.48 -30.83 2.40
N LYS A 25 31.37 -31.38 3.62
CA LYS A 25 30.78 -32.68 3.85
C LYS A 25 29.27 -32.57 3.70
N PRO A 26 28.57 -33.51 3.02
CA PRO A 26 27.11 -33.56 3.04
C PRO A 26 26.66 -34.08 4.40
N GLY A 27 26.22 -33.18 5.26
CA GLY A 27 25.59 -33.45 6.54
C GLY A 27 24.10 -33.18 6.43
N ASP A 28 23.31 -34.06 6.96
CA ASP A 28 21.86 -34.15 6.99
C ASP A 28 21.17 -32.78 7.13
N LYS A 29 20.39 -32.42 6.12
CA LYS A 29 19.43 -31.28 6.24
C LYS A 29 18.31 -31.72 7.19
N LYS A 30 18.36 -31.30 8.44
CA LYS A 30 17.15 -31.21 9.29
C LYS A 30 16.13 -30.33 8.56
N VAL A 31 14.98 -30.90 8.28
CA VAL A 31 13.80 -30.14 7.86
C VAL A 31 13.40 -29.28 9.03
N GLU A 32 13.68 -27.97 8.96
CA GLU A 32 13.18 -26.99 9.94
C GLU A 32 11.66 -26.95 9.85
N THR A 33 11.01 -27.31 10.94
CA THR A 33 9.56 -27.21 11.09
C THR A 33 9.14 -25.76 11.14
N ALA A 34 7.96 -25.44 10.60
CA ALA A 34 7.38 -24.10 10.47
C ALA A 34 7.27 -23.25 11.75
N ALA A 35 7.71 -23.78 12.90
CA ALA A 35 7.78 -23.05 14.19
C ALA A 35 9.01 -22.13 14.32
N ASP A 36 10.10 -22.40 13.55
CA ASP A 36 11.35 -21.62 13.65
C ASP A 36 11.42 -20.45 12.66
N ALA A 37 10.39 -20.28 11.83
CA ALA A 37 10.33 -19.23 10.79
C ALA A 37 10.12 -17.80 11.35
N LYS A 38 9.92 -17.62 12.67
CA LYS A 38 9.65 -16.29 13.26
C LYS A 38 10.91 -15.45 13.53
N THR A 39 12.10 -16.00 13.35
CA THR A 39 13.38 -15.30 13.62
C THR A 39 14.33 -15.28 12.43
N ALA A 40 13.95 -15.78 11.27
CA ALA A 40 14.77 -15.69 10.07
C ALA A 40 14.87 -14.21 9.65
N ALA A 41 16.09 -13.65 9.69
CA ALA A 41 16.35 -12.31 9.17
C ALA A 41 15.85 -12.23 7.73
N VAL A 42 14.89 -11.34 7.47
CA VAL A 42 14.39 -11.11 6.10
C VAL A 42 15.57 -10.57 5.27
N PRO A 43 15.98 -11.25 4.19
CA PRO A 43 17.12 -10.83 3.41
C PRO A 43 16.99 -9.37 2.96
N GLY A 44 18.05 -8.58 3.18
CA GLY A 44 18.11 -7.18 2.75
C GLY A 44 17.51 -6.17 3.73
N ARG A 45 16.95 -6.59 4.88
CA ARG A 45 16.42 -5.68 5.92
C ARG A 45 17.38 -5.57 7.11
N GLN A 46 17.48 -4.37 7.66
CA GLN A 46 18.27 -4.13 8.87
C GLN A 46 17.47 -4.54 10.13
N PRO A 47 18.14 -5.00 11.22
CA PRO A 47 17.46 -5.43 12.45
C PRO A 47 16.51 -4.37 13.04
N TYR A 48 16.88 -3.10 13.01
CA TYR A 48 16.05 -2.01 13.55
C TYR A 48 14.75 -1.78 12.74
N GLU A 49 14.76 -2.09 11.43
CA GLU A 49 13.56 -1.99 10.59
C GLU A 49 12.56 -3.08 10.95
N VAL A 50 13.05 -4.30 11.19
CA VAL A 50 12.23 -5.43 11.61
C VAL A 50 11.66 -5.19 12.99
N GLU A 51 12.47 -4.69 13.93
CA GLU A 51 12.02 -4.35 15.28
C GLU A 51 10.94 -3.26 15.26
N ARG A 52 11.14 -2.19 14.48
CA ARG A 52 10.17 -1.10 14.30
C ARG A 52 8.84 -1.63 13.75
N GLU A 53 8.89 -2.45 12.71
CA GLU A 53 7.68 -3.04 12.11
C GLU A 53 6.94 -3.93 13.10
N ASN A 54 7.64 -4.81 13.81
CA ASN A 54 7.04 -5.68 14.82
C ASN A 54 6.36 -4.86 15.93
N LYS A 55 6.96 -3.75 16.34
CA LYS A 55 6.35 -2.82 17.30
C LYS A 55 5.07 -2.21 16.75
N LEU A 56 5.09 -1.70 15.51
CA LEU A 56 3.92 -1.12 14.86
C LEU A 56 2.79 -2.14 14.68
N LEU A 57 3.12 -3.40 14.36
CA LEU A 57 2.14 -4.47 14.21
C LEU A 57 1.51 -4.87 15.56
N ALA A 58 2.28 -4.81 16.64
CA ALA A 58 1.78 -5.14 17.99
C ALA A 58 0.87 -4.06 18.58
N GLU A 59 1.04 -2.80 18.18
CA GLU A 59 0.21 -1.68 18.64
C GLU A 59 -1.15 -1.67 17.95
N LYS A 60 -2.22 -1.34 18.69
CA LYS A 60 -3.54 -0.99 18.13
C LYS A 60 -3.78 0.51 18.32
N TYR A 61 -4.11 1.21 17.26
CA TYR A 61 -4.42 2.63 17.32
C TYR A 61 -5.94 2.87 17.31
N PHE A 62 -6.66 2.27 16.38
CA PHE A 62 -8.10 2.41 16.28
C PHE A 62 -8.83 1.42 17.19
N ASP A 63 -9.94 1.84 17.76
CA ASP A 63 -10.86 0.94 18.45
C ASP A 63 -11.71 0.12 17.47
N GLU A 64 -12.53 -0.81 18.00
CA GLU A 64 -13.36 -1.69 17.17
C GLU A 64 -14.40 -0.92 16.35
N HIS A 65 -14.97 0.13 16.91
CA HIS A 65 -15.95 0.96 16.21
C HIS A 65 -15.29 1.79 15.09
N GLU A 66 -14.12 2.38 15.36
CA GLU A 66 -13.32 3.11 14.39
C GLU A 66 -12.89 2.19 13.24
N MET A 67 -12.38 0.99 13.54
CA MET A 67 -12.00 0.01 12.52
C MET A 67 -13.17 -0.48 11.68
N ALA A 68 -14.32 -0.73 12.29
CA ALA A 68 -15.51 -1.11 11.54
C ALA A 68 -15.99 0.03 10.62
N THR A 69 -15.88 1.28 11.06
CA THR A 69 -16.18 2.45 10.22
C THR A 69 -15.20 2.59 9.05
N ILE A 70 -13.90 2.40 9.29
CA ILE A 70 -12.85 2.40 8.27
C ILE A 70 -13.12 1.30 7.24
N THR A 71 -13.41 0.08 7.68
CA THR A 71 -13.72 -1.06 6.81
C THR A 71 -14.92 -0.76 5.90
N MET A 72 -15.99 -0.24 6.47
CA MET A 72 -17.19 0.12 5.72
C MET A 72 -16.92 1.25 4.71
N LEU A 73 -16.18 2.28 5.10
CA LEU A 73 -15.80 3.37 4.19
C LEU A 73 -14.88 2.87 3.07
N ALA A 74 -13.93 2.01 3.37
CA ALA A 74 -13.03 1.42 2.38
C ALA A 74 -13.83 0.62 1.33
N ASP A 75 -14.79 -0.19 1.75
CA ASP A 75 -15.66 -0.97 0.85
C ASP A 75 -16.66 -0.12 0.07
N ILE A 76 -17.07 1.05 0.60
CA ILE A 76 -17.86 2.02 -0.19
C ILE A 76 -17.00 2.69 -1.27
N ILE A 77 -15.73 2.96 -0.98
CA ILE A 77 -14.79 3.61 -1.92
C ILE A 77 -14.35 2.65 -3.02
N ILE A 78 -14.00 1.41 -2.66
CA ILE A 78 -13.63 0.34 -3.60
C ILE A 78 -14.47 -0.90 -3.26
N PRO A 79 -15.69 -0.98 -3.81
CA PRO A 79 -16.56 -2.13 -3.61
C PRO A 79 -16.08 -3.33 -4.44
N LYS A 80 -16.50 -4.52 -4.02
CA LYS A 80 -16.34 -5.74 -4.82
C LYS A 80 -17.09 -5.62 -6.14
N ASP A 81 -16.47 -6.05 -7.22
CA ASP A 81 -17.08 -6.13 -8.56
C ASP A 81 -16.88 -7.50 -9.22
N ALA A 82 -17.04 -7.57 -10.55
CA ALA A 82 -16.87 -8.82 -11.31
C ALA A 82 -15.40 -9.21 -11.54
N HIS A 83 -14.46 -8.29 -11.33
CA HIS A 83 -13.03 -8.47 -11.62
C HIS A 83 -12.20 -8.65 -10.35
N SER A 84 -12.56 -7.94 -9.27
CA SER A 84 -11.80 -7.98 -8.01
C SER A 84 -12.70 -8.04 -6.78
N GLY A 85 -12.10 -8.40 -5.64
CA GLY A 85 -12.72 -8.25 -4.32
C GLY A 85 -12.79 -6.79 -3.89
N SER A 86 -13.41 -6.55 -2.73
CA SER A 86 -13.50 -5.22 -2.12
C SER A 86 -12.18 -4.79 -1.47
N ALA A 87 -12.13 -3.53 -1.01
CA ALA A 87 -10.99 -3.03 -0.24
C ALA A 87 -10.71 -3.87 1.03
N SER A 88 -11.74 -4.34 1.72
CA SER A 88 -11.58 -5.20 2.90
C SER A 88 -11.06 -6.59 2.53
N ASP A 89 -11.47 -7.16 1.40
CA ASP A 89 -10.91 -8.41 0.88
C ASP A 89 -9.40 -8.29 0.59
N ALA A 90 -8.95 -7.09 0.18
CA ALA A 90 -7.53 -6.76 -0.04
C ALA A 90 -6.77 -6.34 1.24
N LYS A 91 -7.39 -6.44 2.44
CA LYS A 91 -6.81 -6.04 3.74
C LYS A 91 -6.43 -4.57 3.84
N VAL A 92 -7.16 -3.71 3.14
CA VAL A 92 -6.95 -2.26 3.19
C VAL A 92 -7.19 -1.66 4.58
N PRO A 93 -8.17 -2.10 5.40
CA PRO A 93 -8.33 -1.61 6.76
C PRO A 93 -7.08 -1.82 7.63
N GLU A 94 -6.44 -2.98 7.54
CA GLU A 94 -5.19 -3.30 8.25
C GLU A 94 -4.02 -2.45 7.74
N PHE A 95 -3.97 -2.20 6.43
CA PHE A 95 -3.00 -1.28 5.84
C PHE A 95 -3.18 0.14 6.38
N ILE A 96 -4.41 0.66 6.47
CA ILE A 96 -4.71 1.99 7.03
C ILE A 96 -4.30 2.06 8.50
N GLU A 97 -4.62 1.04 9.30
CA GLU A 97 -4.19 0.93 10.69
C GLU A 97 -2.65 0.99 10.82
N PHE A 98 -1.94 0.27 9.96
CA PHE A 98 -0.48 0.28 9.94
C PHE A 98 0.08 1.66 9.55
N ILE A 99 -0.38 2.24 8.44
CA ILE A 99 0.11 3.54 7.94
C ILE A 99 -0.15 4.68 8.93
N VAL A 100 -1.29 4.69 9.61
CA VAL A 100 -1.59 5.72 10.61
C VAL A 100 -0.63 5.66 11.81
N LYS A 101 -0.14 4.47 12.17
CA LYS A 101 0.87 4.30 13.21
C LYS A 101 2.26 4.67 12.70
N ASP A 102 2.59 4.28 11.49
CA ASP A 102 3.89 4.51 10.84
C ASP A 102 4.13 5.99 10.54
N ILE A 103 3.08 6.72 10.15
CA ILE A 103 3.09 8.14 9.84
C ILE A 103 2.18 8.89 10.81
N PRO A 104 2.69 9.34 11.99
CA PRO A 104 1.88 9.89 13.07
C PRO A 104 1.04 11.13 12.70
N SER A 105 1.40 11.85 11.63
CA SER A 105 0.61 12.99 11.13
C SER A 105 -0.79 12.59 10.63
N HIS A 106 -1.03 11.31 10.36
CA HIS A 106 -2.36 10.79 10.04
C HIS A 106 -3.25 10.54 11.26
N LYS A 107 -2.67 10.35 12.46
CA LYS A 107 -3.40 9.94 13.67
C LYS A 107 -4.57 10.85 13.99
N LEU A 108 -4.30 12.13 14.23
CA LEU A 108 -5.33 13.10 14.62
C LEU A 108 -6.37 13.35 13.51
N PRO A 109 -5.98 13.58 12.24
CA PRO A 109 -6.95 13.78 11.17
C PRO A 109 -7.87 12.57 10.92
N MET A 110 -7.36 11.35 11.02
CA MET A 110 -8.18 10.15 10.83
C MET A 110 -9.18 9.96 11.97
N ARG A 111 -8.73 9.97 13.22
CA ARG A 111 -9.62 9.82 14.37
C ARG A 111 -10.62 10.98 14.48
N GLY A 112 -10.16 12.21 14.27
CA GLY A 112 -11.02 13.39 14.26
C GLY A 112 -12.08 13.33 13.15
N GLY A 113 -11.72 12.82 11.97
CA GLY A 113 -12.64 12.64 10.85
C GLY A 113 -13.69 11.56 11.09
N LEU A 114 -13.30 10.42 11.65
CA LEU A 114 -14.24 9.36 12.04
C LEU A 114 -15.26 9.86 13.06
N LYS A 115 -14.78 10.60 14.07
CA LYS A 115 -15.65 11.21 15.08
C LYS A 115 -16.58 12.27 14.49
N TRP A 116 -16.08 13.11 13.59
CA TRP A 116 -16.87 14.11 12.87
C TRP A 116 -18.00 13.43 12.07
N LEU A 117 -17.70 12.34 11.37
CA LEU A 117 -18.66 11.58 10.57
C LEU A 117 -19.79 11.02 11.45
N ASP A 118 -19.46 10.42 12.58
CA ASP A 118 -20.43 9.92 13.54
C ASP A 118 -21.31 11.05 14.10
N ILE A 119 -20.73 12.20 14.44
CA ILE A 119 -21.48 13.37 14.95
C ILE A 119 -22.47 13.86 13.89
N GLN A 120 -22.07 13.94 12.61
CA GLN A 120 -22.98 14.34 11.54
C GLN A 120 -24.16 13.35 11.40
N CYS A 121 -23.87 12.05 11.47
CA CYS A 121 -24.91 11.02 11.40
C CYS A 121 -25.84 11.05 12.62
N LEU A 122 -25.31 11.22 13.83
CA LEU A 122 -26.09 11.34 15.06
C LEU A 122 -27.03 12.54 15.02
N ASN A 123 -26.52 13.71 14.57
CA ASN A 123 -27.32 14.93 14.50
C ASN A 123 -28.46 14.86 13.47
N ARG A 124 -28.25 14.13 12.36
CA ARG A 124 -29.23 14.07 11.26
C ARG A 124 -30.20 12.87 11.38
N TYR A 125 -29.67 11.72 11.85
CA TYR A 125 -30.39 10.45 11.77
C TYR A 125 -30.51 9.73 13.12
N GLY A 126 -29.94 10.27 14.19
CA GLY A 126 -30.00 9.67 15.53
C GLY A 126 -29.16 8.40 15.67
N ASN A 127 -28.28 8.07 14.69
CA ASN A 127 -27.45 6.88 14.67
C ASN A 127 -26.01 7.22 14.30
N THR A 128 -25.03 6.39 14.74
CA THR A 128 -23.66 6.45 14.23
C THR A 128 -23.60 6.02 12.76
N PHE A 129 -22.54 6.40 12.04
CA PHE A 129 -22.39 6.10 10.61
C PHE A 129 -22.60 4.63 10.28
N ILE A 130 -22.04 3.71 11.07
CA ILE A 130 -22.20 2.26 10.87
C ILE A 130 -23.68 1.84 10.91
N LYS A 131 -24.45 2.43 11.80
CA LYS A 131 -25.87 2.09 12.02
C LYS A 131 -26.82 2.78 11.05
N CYS A 132 -26.37 3.77 10.28
CA CYS A 132 -27.16 4.39 9.23
C CYS A 132 -27.44 3.40 8.09
N ASN A 133 -28.57 3.57 7.42
CA ASN A 133 -28.87 2.79 6.21
C ASN A 133 -28.02 3.26 5.01
N SER A 134 -28.04 2.52 3.92
CA SER A 134 -27.25 2.80 2.72
C SER A 134 -27.50 4.20 2.17
N THR A 135 -28.75 4.62 2.04
CA THR A 135 -29.11 5.95 1.52
C THR A 135 -28.57 7.07 2.40
N GLN A 136 -28.68 6.95 3.73
CA GLN A 136 -28.16 7.94 4.67
C GLN A 136 -26.64 8.07 4.61
N LYS A 137 -25.94 6.93 4.48
CA LYS A 137 -24.49 6.91 4.30
C LYS A 137 -24.08 7.63 3.02
N THR A 138 -24.72 7.29 1.89
CA THR A 138 -24.42 7.92 0.60
C THR A 138 -24.70 9.42 0.63
N GLN A 139 -25.80 9.85 1.21
CA GLN A 139 -26.14 11.28 1.33
C GLN A 139 -25.05 12.10 2.03
N ILE A 140 -24.51 11.61 3.15
CA ILE A 140 -23.42 12.30 3.86
C ILE A 140 -22.13 12.27 3.04
N LEU A 141 -21.81 11.13 2.43
CA LEU A 141 -20.58 11.00 1.66
C LEU A 141 -20.61 11.88 0.40
N ASP A 142 -21.75 12.02 -0.27
CA ASP A 142 -21.91 12.87 -1.45
C ASP A 142 -21.64 14.36 -1.14
N GLU A 143 -21.94 14.80 0.09
CA GLU A 143 -21.68 16.18 0.52
C GLU A 143 -20.18 16.47 0.72
N ILE A 144 -19.34 15.44 0.91
CA ILE A 144 -17.91 15.57 1.21
C ILE A 144 -16.99 14.96 0.17
N ALA A 145 -17.54 14.16 -0.75
CA ALA A 145 -16.73 13.45 -1.75
C ALA A 145 -16.14 14.35 -2.85
N TYR A 146 -16.80 15.50 -3.11
CA TYR A 146 -16.44 16.40 -4.19
C TYR A 146 -16.06 17.79 -3.65
N PRO A 147 -14.76 18.08 -3.41
CA PRO A 147 -14.31 19.33 -2.79
C PRO A 147 -14.85 20.60 -3.46
N ALA A 148 -14.92 20.61 -4.80
CA ALA A 148 -15.40 21.76 -5.56
C ALA A 148 -16.90 22.04 -5.42
N LYS A 149 -17.68 21.08 -4.91
CA LYS A 149 -19.13 21.18 -4.73
C LYS A 149 -19.53 21.25 -3.25
N ALA A 150 -18.59 20.94 -2.36
CA ALA A 150 -18.85 20.86 -0.93
C ALA A 150 -19.10 22.27 -0.36
N LYS A 151 -20.02 22.36 0.60
CA LYS A 151 -20.27 23.59 1.33
C LYS A 151 -19.12 23.89 2.31
N PRO A 152 -18.85 25.17 2.62
CA PRO A 152 -17.75 25.54 3.53
C PRO A 152 -17.81 24.87 4.90
N GLU A 153 -19.00 24.66 5.46
CA GLU A 153 -19.21 23.99 6.75
C GLU A 153 -18.83 22.51 6.73
N MET A 154 -18.71 21.88 5.54
CA MET A 154 -18.32 20.50 5.36
C MET A 154 -16.81 20.32 5.16
N ALA A 155 -16.03 21.39 5.20
CA ALA A 155 -14.60 21.37 4.89
C ALA A 155 -13.81 20.34 5.70
N GLN A 156 -14.15 20.12 6.98
CA GLN A 156 -13.52 19.11 7.82
C GLN A 156 -13.80 17.69 7.33
N GLY A 157 -15.05 17.41 6.94
CA GLY A 157 -15.45 16.14 6.32
C GLY A 157 -14.75 15.91 4.98
N VAL A 158 -14.65 16.93 4.14
CA VAL A 158 -13.93 16.88 2.85
C VAL A 158 -12.46 16.51 3.06
N ALA A 159 -11.78 17.16 4.01
CA ALA A 159 -10.38 16.85 4.31
C ALA A 159 -10.20 15.42 4.82
N PHE A 160 -11.10 14.94 5.66
CA PHE A 160 -11.12 13.56 6.12
C PHE A 160 -11.36 12.57 4.98
N PHE A 161 -12.42 12.77 4.18
CA PHE A 161 -12.79 11.83 3.14
C PHE A 161 -11.74 11.74 2.04
N ASN A 162 -11.11 12.85 1.66
CA ASN A 162 -9.98 12.84 0.74
C ASN A 162 -8.85 11.95 1.26
N ARG A 163 -8.47 12.11 2.54
CA ARG A 163 -7.44 11.26 3.18
C ARG A 163 -7.84 9.79 3.22
N MET A 164 -9.09 9.50 3.59
CA MET A 164 -9.62 8.14 3.63
C MET A 164 -9.57 7.50 2.23
N ARG A 165 -9.99 8.23 1.20
CA ARG A 165 -9.94 7.78 -0.19
C ARG A 165 -8.50 7.53 -0.66
N ASP A 166 -7.57 8.44 -0.37
CA ASP A 166 -6.17 8.30 -0.76
C ASP A 166 -5.50 7.10 -0.10
N LEU A 167 -5.76 6.88 1.20
CA LEU A 167 -5.26 5.70 1.91
C LEU A 167 -5.89 4.40 1.40
N THR A 168 -7.19 4.41 1.10
CA THR A 168 -7.88 3.25 0.53
C THR A 168 -7.32 2.90 -0.86
N ALA A 169 -7.17 3.88 -1.73
CA ALA A 169 -6.60 3.70 -3.06
C ALA A 169 -5.15 3.21 -2.98
N SER A 170 -4.33 3.81 -2.12
CA SER A 170 -2.94 3.39 -1.91
C SER A 170 -2.85 1.95 -1.42
N GLY A 171 -3.67 1.56 -0.43
CA GLY A 171 -3.69 0.20 0.11
C GLY A 171 -4.16 -0.83 -0.92
N PHE A 172 -5.24 -0.51 -1.65
CA PHE A 172 -5.79 -1.44 -2.64
C PHE A 172 -4.83 -1.64 -3.82
N TRP A 173 -4.39 -0.58 -4.48
CA TRP A 173 -3.57 -0.67 -5.69
C TRP A 173 -2.13 -1.13 -5.42
N SER A 174 -1.66 -1.10 -4.18
CA SER A 174 -0.39 -1.72 -3.76
C SER A 174 -0.54 -3.18 -3.31
N SER A 175 -1.76 -3.69 -3.16
CA SER A 175 -2.03 -5.09 -2.83
C SER A 175 -1.86 -6.02 -4.03
N GLU A 176 -1.68 -7.32 -3.78
CA GLU A 176 -1.67 -8.33 -4.84
C GLU A 176 -2.98 -8.34 -5.63
N MET A 177 -4.12 -8.14 -4.94
CA MET A 177 -5.44 -8.07 -5.57
C MET A 177 -5.54 -6.88 -6.52
N GLY A 178 -5.21 -5.67 -6.06
CA GLY A 178 -5.29 -4.46 -6.87
C GLY A 178 -4.30 -4.45 -8.04
N THR A 179 -3.07 -4.97 -7.85
CA THR A 179 -2.10 -5.10 -8.95
C THR A 179 -2.56 -6.09 -10.03
N LYS A 180 -3.23 -7.18 -9.64
CA LYS A 180 -3.85 -8.12 -10.61
C LYS A 180 -5.03 -7.49 -11.33
N ASP A 181 -5.86 -6.72 -10.64
CA ASP A 181 -7.04 -6.07 -11.18
C ASP A 181 -6.69 -5.10 -12.33
N ILE A 182 -5.63 -4.31 -12.18
CA ILE A 182 -5.12 -3.43 -13.25
C ILE A 182 -4.27 -4.16 -14.31
N GLY A 183 -4.10 -5.48 -14.19
CA GLY A 183 -3.29 -6.28 -15.13
C GLY A 183 -1.79 -5.98 -15.07
N TYR A 184 -1.28 -5.44 -13.96
CA TYR A 184 0.14 -5.12 -13.82
C TYR A 184 0.97 -6.40 -13.63
N ALA A 185 1.74 -6.74 -14.66
CA ALA A 185 2.61 -7.93 -14.67
C ALA A 185 4.05 -7.64 -14.22
N GLY A 186 4.35 -6.42 -13.78
CA GLY A 186 5.72 -5.98 -13.46
C GLY A 186 6.53 -5.61 -14.71
N ASN A 187 7.76 -5.16 -14.48
CA ASN A 187 8.69 -4.86 -15.57
C ASN A 187 9.27 -6.15 -16.12
N THR A 188 9.00 -6.44 -17.38
CA THR A 188 9.64 -7.55 -18.11
C THR A 188 10.75 -7.02 -19.00
N PRO A 189 11.93 -7.67 -19.05
CA PRO A 189 12.97 -7.29 -20.00
C PRO A 189 12.44 -7.38 -21.42
N ASN A 190 12.52 -6.28 -22.16
CA ASN A 190 12.17 -6.26 -23.58
C ASN A 190 13.24 -5.50 -24.38
N LYS A 191 13.26 -5.76 -25.70
CA LYS A 191 14.05 -4.97 -26.62
C LYS A 191 13.18 -3.85 -27.16
N TRP A 192 13.57 -2.61 -26.88
CA TRP A 192 12.87 -1.47 -27.44
C TRP A 192 13.00 -1.47 -28.99
N VAL A 193 11.88 -1.50 -29.68
CA VAL A 193 11.79 -1.50 -31.13
C VAL A 193 11.18 -0.21 -31.71
N GLY A 194 11.02 0.79 -30.87
CA GLY A 194 10.37 2.05 -31.20
C GLY A 194 8.87 2.06 -30.87
N VAL A 195 8.21 3.16 -31.17
CA VAL A 195 6.75 3.30 -31.03
C VAL A 195 6.08 2.51 -32.14
N PRO A 196 5.03 1.70 -31.87
CA PRO A 196 4.28 0.97 -32.89
C PRO A 196 3.75 1.89 -34.00
N ALA A 197 3.80 1.43 -35.25
CA ALA A 197 3.47 2.24 -36.40
C ALA A 197 2.01 2.72 -36.43
N ASP A 198 1.08 1.94 -35.88
CA ASP A 198 -0.32 2.30 -35.72
C ASP A 198 -0.52 3.46 -34.73
N VAL A 199 0.25 3.46 -33.64
CA VAL A 199 0.26 4.55 -32.65
C VAL A 199 0.86 5.83 -33.26
N LEU A 200 1.98 5.73 -34.01
CA LEU A 200 2.55 6.88 -34.72
C LEU A 200 1.55 7.48 -35.69
N LYS A 201 0.82 6.64 -36.43
CA LYS A 201 -0.21 7.08 -37.35
C LYS A 201 -1.37 7.78 -36.65
N GLN A 202 -1.81 7.28 -35.51
CA GLN A 202 -2.89 7.90 -34.72
C GLN A 202 -2.56 9.34 -34.31
N TYR A 203 -1.28 9.64 -34.09
CA TYR A 203 -0.81 10.97 -33.68
C TYR A 203 -0.17 11.78 -34.81
N GLY A 204 -0.24 11.32 -36.08
CA GLY A 204 0.34 12.01 -37.22
C GLY A 204 1.87 12.10 -37.21
N MET A 205 2.53 11.13 -36.56
CA MET A 205 3.98 11.09 -36.34
C MET A 205 4.70 10.02 -37.21
N GLU A 206 4.11 9.56 -38.29
CA GLU A 206 4.64 8.48 -39.12
C GLU A 206 6.04 8.78 -39.72
N ASN A 207 6.37 10.06 -39.85
CA ASN A 207 7.63 10.52 -40.42
C ASN A 207 8.73 10.83 -39.40
N VAL A 208 8.46 10.61 -38.10
CA VAL A 208 9.47 10.83 -37.04
C VAL A 208 10.44 9.65 -37.05
N LYS A 209 11.70 9.93 -37.43
CA LYS A 209 12.79 8.94 -37.26
C LYS A 209 13.29 9.00 -35.82
N VAL A 210 13.17 7.90 -35.08
CA VAL A 210 13.73 7.70 -33.74
C VAL A 210 15.13 7.10 -33.87
#